data_6a68b87b13a274d1e5363bc0ca59f3ea
#
_entry.id   6a68b87b13a274d1e5363bc0ca59f3ea
#
_cell.length_a   1.000
_cell.length_b   1.000
_cell.length_c   1.000
_cell.angle_alpha   90.00
_cell.angle_beta   90.00
_cell.angle_gamma   90.00
#
_symmetry.space_group_name_H-M   'P 1'
#
loop_
_entity.id
_entity.type
_entity.pdbx_description
1 polymer ?
#
loop_
_entity_poly.entity_id
_entity_poly.type
_entity_poly.pdbx_seq_one_letter_code
_entity_poly.pdbx_strand_id
1 'polypeptide(L)'
;LGGGYIGYHRFAMIIAGTFILTIGVAVCNLKVKENNAPSEKISFKDVFSIIKKNDQLQSAVGLILLYNVGIQFIMGVAVYYFTYVCGNANMLSAFMISASIAEVVGLIIFPEVAKKLSRHTSFLLACILPFIGLALLLVVGFVCPQNIVLTAVAGVIVKTGTGLELGCATVFLSD
;
A
#
# COMPACT_ATOMS: atom_id res chain seq x y z
N LEU A 1 -8.83 16.43 18.74
CA LEU A 1 -7.60 16.05 19.45
C LEU A 1 -6.74 17.26 19.86
N GLY A 2 -7.10 18.51 19.48
CA GLY A 2 -6.37 19.73 19.77
C GLY A 2 -5.08 19.86 18.93
N GLY A 3 -4.80 21.06 18.43
CA GLY A 3 -3.50 21.34 17.81
C GLY A 3 -2.41 21.56 18.87
N GLY A 4 -1.16 21.35 18.48
CA GLY A 4 0.00 21.56 19.33
C GLY A 4 0.56 20.27 19.94
N TYR A 5 1.61 20.41 20.77
CA TYR A 5 2.39 19.32 21.34
C TYR A 5 1.52 18.25 22.04
N ILE A 6 0.52 18.67 22.82
CA ILE A 6 -0.37 17.75 23.57
C ILE A 6 -1.24 16.92 22.61
N GLY A 7 -1.70 17.51 21.49
CA GLY A 7 -2.49 16.80 20.49
C GLY A 7 -1.68 15.73 19.77
N TYR A 8 -0.45 16.04 19.39
CA TYR A 8 0.48 15.07 18.78
C TYR A 8 0.82 13.92 19.74
N HIS A 9 1.05 14.22 21.00
CA HIS A 9 1.35 13.20 22.02
C HIS A 9 0.18 12.22 22.21
N ARG A 10 -1.06 12.75 22.35
CA ARG A 10 -2.27 11.91 22.46
C ARG A 10 -2.49 11.06 21.22
N PHE A 11 -2.28 11.62 20.04
CA PHE A 11 -2.40 10.91 18.77
C PHE A 11 -1.37 9.77 18.66
N ALA A 12 -0.12 10.03 19.02
CA ALA A 12 0.93 9.02 19.04
C ALA A 12 0.61 7.87 20.02
N MET A 13 0.08 8.18 21.20
CA MET A 13 -0.34 7.15 22.17
C MET A 13 -1.49 6.28 21.64
N ILE A 14 -2.47 6.87 20.96
CA ILE A 14 -3.59 6.13 20.37
C ILE A 14 -3.07 5.17 19.29
N ILE A 15 -2.19 5.66 18.40
CA ILE A 15 -1.59 4.83 17.36
C ILE A 15 -0.77 3.68 17.96
N ALA A 16 0.10 3.98 18.93
CA ALA A 16 0.92 2.96 19.59
C ALA A 16 0.05 1.91 20.31
N GLY A 17 -0.98 2.35 21.02
CA GLY A 17 -1.92 1.44 21.69
C GLY A 17 -2.67 0.55 20.70
N THR A 18 -3.17 1.11 19.60
CA THR A 18 -3.86 0.34 18.56
C THR A 18 -2.91 -0.67 17.91
N PHE A 19 -1.67 -0.27 17.66
CA PHE A 19 -0.64 -1.15 17.07
C PHE A 19 -0.31 -2.32 18.00
N ILE A 20 -0.08 -2.07 19.27
CA ILE A 20 0.19 -3.12 20.28
C ILE A 20 -1.00 -4.07 20.40
N LEU A 21 -2.23 -3.53 20.42
CA LEU A 21 -3.46 -4.32 20.49
C LEU A 21 -3.62 -5.24 19.26
N THR A 22 -3.44 -4.70 18.05
CA THR A 22 -3.58 -5.49 16.81
C THR A 22 -2.52 -6.57 16.70
N ILE A 23 -1.26 -6.28 17.06
CA ILE A 23 -0.20 -7.30 17.11
C ILE A 23 -0.51 -8.34 18.19
N GLY A 24 -0.92 -7.93 19.39
CA GLY A 24 -1.29 -8.85 20.47
C GLY A 24 -2.40 -9.81 20.04
N VAL A 25 -3.47 -9.30 19.41
CA VAL A 25 -4.55 -10.15 18.88
C VAL A 25 -4.04 -11.08 17.77
N ALA A 26 -3.19 -10.59 16.87
CA ALA A 26 -2.62 -11.42 15.82
C ALA A 26 -1.78 -12.56 16.40
N VAL A 27 -0.87 -12.27 17.33
CA VAL A 27 -0.01 -13.28 17.97
C VAL A 27 -0.82 -14.31 18.75
N CYS A 28 -1.85 -13.87 19.50
CA CYS A 28 -2.71 -14.80 20.25
C CYS A 28 -3.54 -15.73 19.33
N ASN A 29 -3.86 -15.30 18.12
CA ASN A 29 -4.62 -16.10 17.15
C ASN A 29 -3.73 -16.93 16.21
N LEU A 30 -2.43 -16.71 16.17
CA LEU A 30 -1.49 -17.51 15.40
C LEU A 30 -1.35 -18.89 16.06
N LYS A 31 -2.08 -19.89 15.50
CA LYS A 31 -1.81 -21.30 15.79
C LYS A 31 -0.57 -21.70 15.03
N VAL A 32 0.58 -21.65 15.68
CA VAL A 32 1.82 -22.23 15.11
C VAL A 32 1.59 -23.75 15.05
N LYS A 33 1.41 -24.28 13.84
CA LYS A 33 1.45 -25.71 13.61
C LYS A 33 2.91 -26.11 13.81
N GLU A 34 3.24 -26.84 14.89
CA GLU A 34 4.56 -27.43 15.06
C GLU A 34 4.83 -28.37 13.88
N ASN A 35 5.51 -27.84 12.87
CA ASN A 35 6.15 -28.70 11.89
C ASN A 35 7.41 -29.25 12.57
N ASN A 36 7.39 -30.54 12.89
CA ASN A 36 8.56 -31.31 13.37
C ASN A 36 9.66 -31.47 12.28
N ALA A 37 9.66 -30.61 11.28
CA ALA A 37 10.78 -30.51 10.36
C ALA A 37 11.97 -29.89 11.13
N PRO A 38 13.18 -30.48 11.06
CA PRO A 38 14.35 -29.88 11.69
C PRO A 38 14.50 -28.46 11.17
N SER A 39 14.47 -27.50 12.10
CA SER A 39 14.64 -26.09 11.75
C SER A 39 16.09 -25.89 11.32
N GLU A 40 16.35 -26.02 10.02
CA GLU A 40 17.62 -25.57 9.47
C GLU A 40 17.76 -24.09 9.77
N LYS A 41 18.85 -23.74 10.44
CA LYS A 41 19.17 -22.34 10.73
C LYS A 41 19.48 -21.65 9.39
N ILE A 42 18.46 -21.08 8.77
CA ILE A 42 18.61 -20.33 7.51
C ILE A 42 19.46 -19.10 7.83
N SER A 43 20.68 -19.08 7.31
CA SER A 43 21.55 -17.91 7.40
C SER A 43 21.09 -16.82 6.42
N PHE A 44 21.34 -15.55 6.76
CA PHE A 44 21.11 -14.44 5.80
C PHE A 44 21.83 -14.66 4.45
N LYS A 45 22.98 -15.36 4.47
CA LYS A 45 23.70 -15.75 3.24
C LYS A 45 22.92 -16.73 2.40
N ASP A 46 22.18 -17.64 3.01
CA ASP A 46 21.38 -18.65 2.31
C ASP A 46 20.17 -17.99 1.63
N VAL A 47 19.50 -17.05 2.32
CA VAL A 47 18.41 -16.26 1.73
C VAL A 47 18.91 -15.46 0.52
N PHE A 48 20.06 -14.79 0.64
CA PHE A 48 20.67 -14.05 -0.47
C PHE A 48 21.06 -14.96 -1.63
N SER A 49 21.57 -16.15 -1.33
CA SER A 49 21.92 -17.16 -2.33
C SER A 49 20.68 -17.68 -3.07
N ILE A 50 19.56 -17.90 -2.37
CA ILE A 50 18.29 -18.35 -2.95
C ILE A 50 17.77 -17.29 -3.91
N ILE A 51 17.72 -16.02 -3.48
CA ILE A 51 17.28 -14.91 -4.33
C ILE A 51 18.18 -14.80 -5.57
N LYS A 52 19.49 -14.91 -5.41
CA LYS A 52 20.45 -14.79 -6.51
C LYS A 52 20.39 -15.96 -7.51
N LYS A 53 19.93 -17.13 -7.09
CA LYS A 53 19.79 -18.31 -7.95
C LYS A 53 18.45 -18.38 -8.70
N ASN A 54 17.47 -17.58 -8.29
CA ASN A 54 16.13 -17.60 -8.86
C ASN A 54 15.85 -16.27 -9.55
N ASP A 55 16.02 -16.20 -10.87
CA ASP A 55 15.84 -15.01 -11.69
C ASP A 55 14.39 -14.47 -11.62
N GLN A 56 13.41 -15.36 -11.47
CA GLN A 56 12.01 -14.96 -11.34
C GLN A 56 11.76 -14.28 -10.00
N LEU A 57 12.28 -14.83 -8.91
CA LEU A 57 12.19 -14.25 -7.57
C LEU A 57 12.90 -12.89 -7.52
N GLN A 58 14.08 -12.81 -8.13
CA GLN A 58 14.85 -11.56 -8.20
C GLN A 58 14.08 -10.47 -8.94
N SER A 59 13.49 -10.80 -10.07
CA SER A 59 12.66 -9.87 -10.85
C SER A 59 11.41 -9.43 -10.08
N ALA A 60 10.72 -10.37 -9.41
CA ALA A 60 9.54 -10.07 -8.60
C ALA A 60 9.89 -9.13 -7.43
N VAL A 61 10.94 -9.43 -6.66
CA VAL A 61 11.40 -8.59 -5.56
C VAL A 61 11.80 -7.20 -6.05
N GLY A 62 12.53 -7.13 -7.17
CA GLY A 62 12.93 -5.86 -7.79
C GLY A 62 11.73 -5.01 -8.19
N LEU A 63 10.73 -5.61 -8.84
CA LEU A 63 9.50 -4.92 -9.24
C LEU A 63 8.69 -4.40 -8.03
N ILE A 64 8.50 -5.24 -7.01
CA ILE A 64 7.79 -4.87 -5.78
C ILE A 64 8.51 -3.71 -5.08
N LEU A 65 9.83 -3.75 -4.96
CA LEU A 65 10.61 -2.69 -4.34
C LEU A 65 10.50 -1.37 -5.12
N LEU A 66 10.69 -1.40 -6.44
CA LEU A 66 10.59 -0.21 -7.29
C LEU A 66 9.18 0.40 -7.23
N TYR A 67 8.15 -0.45 -7.27
CA TYR A 67 6.77 -0.01 -7.16
C TYR A 67 6.51 0.69 -5.82
N ASN A 68 6.89 0.07 -4.71
CA ASN A 68 6.69 0.63 -3.37
C ASN A 68 7.47 1.94 -3.18
N VAL A 69 8.72 2.02 -3.62
CA VAL A 69 9.50 3.26 -3.59
C VAL A 69 8.79 4.37 -4.38
N GLY A 70 8.29 4.06 -5.58
CA GLY A 70 7.54 5.01 -6.41
C GLY A 70 6.29 5.55 -5.72
N ILE A 71 5.48 4.66 -5.15
CA ILE A 71 4.24 5.05 -4.42
C ILE A 71 4.57 5.88 -3.18
N GLN A 72 5.58 5.52 -2.40
CA GLN A 72 5.98 6.28 -1.21
C GLN A 72 6.52 7.67 -1.58
N PHE A 73 7.26 7.77 -2.67
CA PHE A 73 7.72 9.06 -3.18
C PHE A 73 6.54 9.97 -3.57
N ILE A 74 5.55 9.44 -4.29
CA ILE A 74 4.33 10.15 -4.68
C ILE A 74 3.56 10.63 -3.45
N MET A 75 3.40 9.77 -2.44
CA MET A 75 2.72 10.12 -1.20
C MET A 75 3.47 11.20 -0.41
N GLY A 76 4.81 11.17 -0.42
CA GLY A 76 5.64 12.23 0.17
C GLY A 76 5.45 13.59 -0.50
N VAL A 77 5.25 13.62 -1.82
CA VAL A 77 5.02 14.85 -2.58
C VAL A 77 3.56 15.33 -2.50
N ALA A 78 2.63 14.47 -2.13
CA ALA A 78 1.19 14.80 -2.07
C ALA A 78 0.90 16.02 -1.19
N VAL A 79 1.59 16.18 -0.06
CA VAL A 79 1.44 17.34 0.82
C VAL A 79 1.70 18.64 0.06
N TYR A 80 2.76 18.68 -0.74
CA TYR A 80 3.13 19.86 -1.54
C TYR A 80 2.10 20.11 -2.65
N TYR A 81 1.61 19.07 -3.30
CA TYR A 81 0.58 19.18 -4.32
C TYR A 81 -0.69 19.83 -3.76
N PHE A 82 -1.21 19.35 -2.64
CA PHE A 82 -2.43 19.90 -2.02
C PHE A 82 -2.23 21.30 -1.45
N THR A 83 -1.04 21.62 -0.96
CA THR A 83 -0.74 22.92 -0.40
C THR A 83 -0.55 23.98 -1.50
N TYR A 84 0.25 23.67 -2.53
CA TYR A 84 0.67 24.67 -3.51
C TYR A 84 -0.12 24.65 -4.82
N VAL A 85 -0.61 23.49 -5.27
CA VAL A 85 -1.39 23.40 -6.51
C VAL A 85 -2.88 23.57 -6.23
N CYS A 86 -3.41 22.84 -5.25
CA CYS A 86 -4.83 22.95 -4.88
C CYS A 86 -5.13 24.15 -3.97
N GLY A 87 -4.11 24.72 -3.29
CA GLY A 87 -4.28 25.83 -2.36
C GLY A 87 -5.09 25.48 -1.10
N ASN A 88 -5.33 24.19 -0.83
CA ASN A 88 -6.15 23.74 0.29
C ASN A 88 -5.61 22.43 0.89
N ALA A 89 -4.84 22.56 1.97
CA ALA A 89 -4.26 21.43 2.67
C ALA A 89 -5.30 20.43 3.24
N ASN A 90 -6.55 20.89 3.49
CA ASN A 90 -7.60 20.00 4.01
C ASN A 90 -8.04 18.94 2.98
N MET A 91 -7.82 19.19 1.70
CA MET A 91 -8.10 18.20 0.64
C MET A 91 -7.19 16.96 0.76
N LEU A 92 -5.99 17.12 1.32
CA LEU A 92 -5.11 16.00 1.62
C LEU A 92 -5.79 14.98 2.55
N SER A 93 -6.49 15.46 3.58
CA SER A 93 -7.17 14.55 4.52
C SER A 93 -8.28 13.76 3.84
N ALA A 94 -9.10 14.40 2.99
CA ALA A 94 -10.14 13.73 2.23
C ALA A 94 -9.56 12.72 1.24
N PHE A 95 -8.49 13.09 0.54
CA PHE A 95 -7.74 12.20 -0.35
C PHE A 95 -7.20 10.99 0.42
N MET A 96 -6.52 11.18 1.53
CA MET A 96 -5.92 10.11 2.31
C MET A 96 -6.95 9.16 2.90
N ILE A 97 -8.08 9.66 3.42
CA ILE A 97 -9.14 8.82 3.99
C ILE A 97 -9.76 7.96 2.90
N SER A 98 -10.19 8.55 1.79
CA SER A 98 -10.81 7.82 0.68
C SER A 98 -9.83 6.80 0.06
N ALA A 99 -8.59 7.19 -0.10
CA ALA A 99 -7.50 6.37 -0.60
C ALA A 99 -7.21 5.17 0.30
N SER A 100 -7.15 5.35 1.63
CA SER A 100 -6.89 4.26 2.57
C SER A 100 -8.02 3.23 2.59
N ILE A 101 -9.28 3.68 2.53
CA ILE A 101 -10.44 2.79 2.42
C ILE A 101 -10.34 1.97 1.12
N ALA A 102 -10.00 2.63 0.01
CA ALA A 102 -9.87 1.97 -1.29
C ALA A 102 -8.74 0.94 -1.33
N GLU A 103 -7.63 1.18 -0.65
CA GLU A 103 -6.52 0.23 -0.52
C GLU A 103 -6.95 -1.06 0.19
N VAL A 104 -7.68 -0.92 1.30
CA VAL A 104 -8.23 -2.07 2.04
C VAL A 104 -9.24 -2.84 1.17
N VAL A 105 -10.14 -2.14 0.47
CA VAL A 105 -11.08 -2.75 -0.46
C VAL A 105 -10.35 -3.46 -1.59
N GLY A 106 -9.33 -2.85 -2.18
CA GLY A 106 -8.49 -3.46 -3.21
C GLY A 106 -7.86 -4.78 -2.76
N LEU A 107 -7.33 -4.81 -1.53
CA LEU A 107 -6.77 -6.02 -0.94
C LEU A 107 -7.83 -7.11 -0.72
N ILE A 108 -9.03 -6.74 -0.24
CA ILE A 108 -10.13 -7.69 0.02
C ILE A 108 -10.66 -8.29 -1.29
N ILE A 109 -10.79 -7.51 -2.35
CA ILE A 109 -11.30 -8.01 -3.64
C ILE A 109 -10.25 -8.75 -4.46
N PHE A 110 -8.96 -8.62 -4.11
CA PHE A 110 -7.86 -9.26 -4.83
C PHE A 110 -8.06 -10.75 -5.11
N PRO A 111 -8.48 -11.61 -4.14
CA PRO A 111 -8.69 -13.03 -4.40
C PRO A 111 -9.72 -13.31 -5.51
N GLU A 112 -10.76 -12.49 -5.60
CA GLU A 112 -11.79 -12.64 -6.66
C GLU A 112 -11.27 -12.18 -8.01
N VAL A 113 -10.46 -11.11 -8.03
CA VAL A 113 -9.77 -10.64 -9.24
C VAL A 113 -8.78 -11.71 -9.74
N ALA A 114 -8.00 -12.29 -8.83
CA ALA A 114 -7.01 -13.33 -9.15
C ALA A 114 -7.64 -14.63 -9.66
N LYS A 115 -8.87 -14.97 -9.22
CA LYS A 115 -9.61 -16.13 -9.72
C LYS A 115 -10.12 -15.92 -11.16
N LYS A 116 -10.52 -14.68 -11.50
CA LYS A 116 -11.12 -14.38 -12.81
C LYS A 116 -10.06 -14.01 -13.87
N LEU A 117 -8.98 -13.40 -13.44
CA LEU A 117 -7.88 -12.97 -14.29
C LEU A 117 -6.65 -13.84 -14.03
N SER A 118 -5.76 -13.94 -15.04
CA SER A 118 -4.46 -14.57 -14.80
C SER A 118 -3.64 -13.76 -13.79
N ARG A 119 -2.69 -14.39 -13.10
CA ARG A 119 -1.78 -13.72 -12.16
C ARG A 119 -1.06 -12.53 -12.82
N HIS A 120 -0.58 -12.72 -14.05
CA HIS A 120 0.08 -11.68 -14.82
C HIS A 120 -0.85 -10.48 -15.12
N THR A 121 -2.09 -10.76 -15.53
CA THR A 121 -3.10 -9.72 -15.82
C THR A 121 -3.49 -8.95 -14.56
N SER A 122 -3.65 -9.65 -13.44
CA SER A 122 -3.95 -9.03 -12.14
C SER A 122 -2.83 -8.07 -11.69
N PHE A 123 -1.57 -8.48 -11.87
CA PHE A 123 -0.42 -7.64 -11.56
C PHE A 123 -0.33 -6.42 -12.49
N LEU A 124 -0.53 -6.61 -13.80
CA LEU A 124 -0.58 -5.50 -14.75
C LEU A 124 -1.68 -4.50 -14.40
N LEU A 125 -2.87 -4.98 -14.04
CA LEU A 125 -3.98 -4.12 -13.60
C LEU A 125 -3.60 -3.33 -12.35
N ALA A 126 -2.98 -3.98 -11.36
CA ALA A 126 -2.49 -3.35 -10.15
C ALA A 126 -1.47 -2.24 -10.42
N CYS A 127 -0.60 -2.43 -11.43
CA CYS A 127 0.37 -1.43 -11.84
C CYS A 127 -0.25 -0.27 -12.64
N ILE A 128 -1.20 -0.55 -13.53
CA ILE A 128 -1.79 0.47 -14.43
C ILE A 128 -2.74 1.41 -13.67
N LEU A 129 -3.53 0.89 -12.73
CA LEU A 129 -4.50 1.69 -11.97
C LEU A 129 -3.89 2.93 -11.30
N PRO A 130 -2.75 2.85 -10.58
CA PRO A 130 -2.13 4.03 -10.00
C PRO A 130 -1.73 5.08 -11.02
N PHE A 131 -1.25 4.69 -12.20
CA PHE A 131 -0.93 5.65 -13.27
C PHE A 131 -2.16 6.37 -13.79
N ILE A 132 -3.29 5.67 -13.96
CA ILE A 132 -4.57 6.30 -14.34
C ILE A 132 -5.02 7.29 -13.27
N GLY A 133 -4.96 6.91 -12.01
CA GLY A 133 -5.34 7.78 -10.90
C GLY A 133 -4.45 9.02 -10.77
N LEU A 134 -3.13 8.86 -10.99
CA LEU A 134 -2.19 9.98 -11.00
C LEU A 134 -2.41 10.91 -12.19
N ALA A 135 -2.68 10.37 -13.38
CA ALA A 135 -3.02 11.16 -14.56
C ALA A 135 -4.31 11.96 -14.31
N LEU A 136 -5.31 11.35 -13.69
CA LEU A 136 -6.54 12.04 -13.29
C LEU A 136 -6.24 13.15 -12.27
N LEU A 137 -5.41 12.88 -11.26
CA LEU A 137 -5.01 13.88 -10.27
C LEU A 137 -4.30 15.08 -10.90
N LEU A 138 -3.46 14.82 -11.88
CA LEU A 138 -2.77 15.87 -12.64
C LEU A 138 -3.77 16.71 -13.44
N VAL A 139 -4.72 16.10 -14.16
CA VAL A 139 -5.77 16.82 -14.89
C VAL A 139 -6.63 17.64 -13.95
N VAL A 140 -7.04 17.09 -12.81
CA VAL A 140 -7.81 17.81 -11.78
C VAL A 140 -7.04 19.02 -11.29
N GLY A 141 -5.73 18.91 -11.07
CA GLY A 141 -4.89 20.03 -10.64
C GLY A 141 -4.83 21.19 -11.62
N PHE A 142 -4.96 20.92 -12.93
CA PHE A 142 -4.99 21.98 -13.96
C PHE A 142 -6.38 22.55 -14.22
N VAL A 143 -7.42 21.72 -14.20
CA VAL A 143 -8.77 22.12 -14.64
C VAL A 143 -9.64 22.59 -13.47
N CYS A 144 -9.60 21.88 -12.36
CA CYS A 144 -10.46 22.17 -11.20
C CYS A 144 -9.75 21.78 -9.87
N PRO A 145 -8.70 22.52 -9.50
CA PRO A 145 -7.79 22.14 -8.40
C PRO A 145 -8.47 22.06 -7.03
N GLN A 146 -9.64 22.69 -6.85
CA GLN A 146 -10.39 22.69 -5.59
C GLN A 146 -11.53 21.66 -5.54
N ASN A 147 -11.69 20.81 -6.57
CA ASN A 147 -12.75 19.81 -6.60
C ASN A 147 -12.38 18.60 -5.74
N ILE A 148 -12.88 18.58 -4.52
CA ILE A 148 -12.60 17.54 -3.53
C ILE A 148 -13.08 16.15 -3.98
N VAL A 149 -14.20 16.08 -4.72
CA VAL A 149 -14.78 14.82 -5.16
C VAL A 149 -13.88 14.15 -6.22
N LEU A 150 -13.47 14.90 -7.24
CA LEU A 150 -12.57 14.38 -8.28
C LEU A 150 -11.21 13.99 -7.71
N THR A 151 -10.71 14.76 -6.75
CA THR A 151 -9.49 14.45 -6.02
C THR A 151 -9.62 13.15 -5.22
N ALA A 152 -10.74 12.96 -4.52
CA ALA A 152 -11.00 11.73 -3.79
C ALA A 152 -11.13 10.52 -4.73
N VAL A 153 -11.81 10.66 -5.86
CA VAL A 153 -11.91 9.61 -6.90
C VAL A 153 -10.53 9.23 -7.44
N ALA A 154 -9.66 10.21 -7.72
CA ALA A 154 -8.30 9.94 -8.13
C ALA A 154 -7.53 9.12 -7.07
N GLY A 155 -7.66 9.49 -5.79
CA GLY A 155 -7.08 8.76 -4.67
C GLY A 155 -7.58 7.31 -4.56
N VAL A 156 -8.88 7.12 -4.73
CA VAL A 156 -9.51 5.78 -4.76
C VAL A 156 -8.89 4.92 -5.87
N ILE A 157 -8.74 5.45 -7.08
CA ILE A 157 -8.16 4.71 -8.20
C ILE A 157 -6.69 4.35 -7.92
N VAL A 158 -5.88 5.31 -7.46
CA VAL A 158 -4.47 5.06 -7.09
C VAL A 158 -4.37 3.94 -6.08
N LYS A 159 -5.11 4.03 -4.99
CA LYS A 159 -4.96 3.14 -3.85
C LYS A 159 -5.67 1.80 -4.01
N THR A 160 -6.68 1.70 -4.84
CA THR A 160 -7.21 0.39 -5.26
C THR A 160 -6.13 -0.41 -5.98
N GLY A 161 -5.36 0.23 -6.87
CA GLY A 161 -4.22 -0.43 -7.52
C GLY A 161 -3.15 -0.89 -6.52
N THR A 162 -2.80 -0.06 -5.52
CA THR A 162 -1.84 -0.48 -4.47
C THR A 162 -2.37 -1.63 -3.61
N GLY A 163 -3.66 -1.66 -3.30
CA GLY A 163 -4.28 -2.78 -2.59
C GLY A 163 -4.23 -4.10 -3.38
N LEU A 164 -4.49 -4.05 -4.69
CA LEU A 164 -4.34 -5.20 -5.58
C LEU A 164 -2.88 -5.66 -5.68
N GLU A 165 -1.92 -4.73 -5.76
CA GLU A 165 -0.48 -5.04 -5.81
C GLU A 165 -0.03 -5.75 -4.54
N LEU A 166 -0.43 -5.25 -3.38
CA LEU A 166 -0.12 -5.87 -2.10
C LEU A 166 -0.65 -7.33 -2.03
N GLY A 167 -1.85 -7.57 -2.55
CA GLY A 167 -2.41 -8.92 -2.69
C GLY A 167 -1.58 -9.79 -3.65
N CYS A 168 -1.15 -9.25 -4.79
CA CYS A 168 -0.27 -9.96 -5.72
C CYS A 168 1.08 -10.29 -5.07
N ALA A 169 1.69 -9.34 -4.37
CA ALA A 169 2.99 -9.52 -3.72
C ALA A 169 2.97 -10.66 -2.70
N THR A 170 1.89 -10.76 -1.90
CA THR A 170 1.74 -11.84 -0.91
C THR A 170 1.67 -13.21 -1.56
N VAL A 171 0.99 -13.35 -2.70
CA VAL A 171 0.89 -14.62 -3.44
C VAL A 171 2.20 -14.95 -4.14
N PHE A 172 2.88 -14.00 -4.77
CA PHE A 172 4.16 -14.24 -5.42
C PHE A 172 5.29 -14.68 -4.45
N LEU A 173 5.21 -14.21 -3.20
CA LEU A 173 6.21 -14.58 -2.19
C LEU A 173 5.89 -15.90 -1.48
N SER A 174 4.64 -16.41 -1.59
CA SER A 174 4.22 -17.66 -0.96
C SER A 174 4.39 -18.91 -1.85
N ASP A 175 4.54 -18.74 -3.15
CA ASP A 175 4.79 -19.80 -4.15
C ASP A 175 6.30 -20.00 -4.37
#